data_ca613aea314890db0a96d3276f8b97a1
#
_entry.id   ca613aea314890db0a96d3276f8b97a1
#
_cell.length_a   1.000
_cell.length_b   1.000
_cell.length_c   1.000
_cell.angle_alpha   90.00
_cell.angle_beta   90.00
_cell.angle_gamma   90.00
#
_symmetry.space_group_name_H-M   'P 1'
#
loop_
_entity.id
_entity.type
_entity.pdbx_description
1 polymer ?
#
loop_
_entity_poly.entity_id
_entity_poly.type
_entity_poly.pdbx_seq_one_letter_code
_entity_poly.pdbx_strand_id
1 'polypeptide(L)'
;MAYTNENQQLMQKLSGEISKVIKGKGEAVQLILTALLAQGHVLIEDVPGVGKTTLAMALGKATGLSFRRAQFTPDVMASDITGFTMFNREENRFEYRSGLVMTNILLADEINRTSPKTQSALLEAMEEKRVTVDGVVHQLPEPFIVIATQNSQGYVGTCLLYTSDAADE
;
A
#
# COMPACT_ATOMS: atom_id res chain seq x y z
N MET A 1 13.78 -22.76 -17.10
CA MET A 1 12.89 -23.66 -16.31
C MET A 1 13.22 -23.73 -14.81
N ALA A 2 14.44 -23.47 -14.35
CA ALA A 2 14.77 -23.50 -12.90
C ALA A 2 14.11 -22.37 -12.09
N TYR A 3 14.07 -21.15 -12.59
CA TYR A 3 13.47 -20.00 -11.90
C TYR A 3 11.98 -20.14 -11.58
N THR A 4 11.23 -20.91 -12.34
CA THR A 4 9.79 -21.13 -12.12
C THR A 4 9.53 -21.99 -10.88
N ASN A 5 10.44 -22.90 -10.56
CA ASN A 5 10.25 -23.86 -9.44
C ASN A 5 10.58 -23.21 -8.08
N GLU A 6 11.60 -22.36 -8.02
CA GLU A 6 11.99 -21.61 -6.80
C GLU A 6 10.92 -20.60 -6.40
N ASN A 7 10.37 -19.85 -7.36
CA ASN A 7 9.31 -18.90 -7.11
C ASN A 7 8.02 -19.59 -6.64
N GLN A 8 7.67 -20.75 -7.20
CA GLN A 8 6.53 -21.54 -6.75
C GLN A 8 6.71 -22.06 -5.32
N GLN A 9 7.90 -22.55 -4.98
CA GLN A 9 8.22 -22.99 -3.63
C GLN A 9 8.17 -21.84 -2.62
N LEU A 10 8.69 -20.68 -2.98
CA LEU A 10 8.61 -19.48 -2.14
C LEU A 10 7.17 -19.06 -1.90
N MET A 11 6.34 -19.03 -2.96
CA MET A 11 4.91 -18.72 -2.87
C MET A 11 4.17 -19.69 -1.95
N GLN A 12 4.43 -21.00 -2.07
CA GLN A 12 3.83 -22.02 -1.22
C GLN A 12 4.25 -21.84 0.24
N LYS A 13 5.52 -21.56 0.49
CA LYS A 13 6.05 -21.31 1.82
C LYS A 13 5.41 -20.07 2.46
N LEU A 14 5.37 -18.93 1.75
CA LEU A 14 4.75 -17.70 2.23
C LEU A 14 3.25 -17.88 2.47
N SER A 15 2.54 -18.49 1.53
CA SER A 15 1.12 -18.81 1.68
C SER A 15 0.86 -19.69 2.89
N GLY A 16 1.72 -20.69 3.12
CA GLY A 16 1.64 -21.58 4.29
C GLY A 16 1.82 -20.82 5.62
N GLU A 17 2.81 -19.93 5.70
CA GLU A 17 3.06 -19.11 6.90
C GLU A 17 1.90 -18.15 7.18
N ILE A 18 1.39 -17.47 6.16
CA ILE A 18 0.25 -16.55 6.30
C ILE A 18 -1.02 -17.31 6.70
N SER A 19 -1.25 -18.50 6.14
CA SER A 19 -2.42 -19.34 6.42
C SER A 19 -2.46 -19.88 7.84
N LYS A 20 -1.33 -19.91 8.56
CA LYS A 20 -1.31 -20.23 10.00
C LYS A 20 -2.07 -19.20 10.84
N VAL A 21 -2.02 -17.94 10.40
CA VAL A 21 -2.68 -16.82 11.10
C VAL A 21 -4.07 -16.53 10.50
N ILE A 22 -4.18 -16.64 9.18
CA ILE A 22 -5.39 -16.31 8.43
C ILE A 22 -6.04 -17.60 7.95
N LYS A 23 -7.10 -18.04 8.64
CA LYS A 23 -7.84 -19.24 8.24
C LYS A 23 -9.00 -18.91 7.30
N GLY A 24 -9.23 -19.77 6.31
CA GLY A 24 -10.39 -19.66 5.42
C GLY A 24 -10.28 -18.62 4.31
N LYS A 25 -9.11 -17.96 4.09
CA LYS A 25 -8.91 -16.92 3.06
C LYS A 25 -7.73 -17.24 2.14
N GLY A 26 -7.55 -18.52 1.79
CA GLY A 26 -6.42 -18.96 0.96
C GLY A 26 -6.35 -18.27 -0.40
N GLU A 27 -7.49 -18.04 -1.05
CA GLU A 27 -7.58 -17.33 -2.32
C GLU A 27 -7.10 -15.87 -2.20
N ALA A 28 -7.59 -15.12 -1.20
CA ALA A 28 -7.17 -13.75 -0.97
C ALA A 28 -5.66 -13.65 -0.66
N VAL A 29 -5.10 -14.60 0.09
CA VAL A 29 -3.65 -14.69 0.33
C VAL A 29 -2.88 -14.88 -0.98
N GLN A 30 -3.34 -15.79 -1.85
CA GLN A 30 -2.70 -16.02 -3.14
C GLN A 30 -2.75 -14.80 -4.05
N LEU A 31 -3.89 -14.10 -4.13
CA LEU A 31 -4.04 -12.88 -4.92
C LEU A 31 -3.10 -11.78 -4.45
N ILE A 32 -2.98 -11.55 -3.14
CA ILE A 32 -2.08 -10.54 -2.59
C ILE A 32 -0.60 -10.91 -2.84
N LEU A 33 -0.22 -12.17 -2.68
CA LEU A 33 1.13 -12.63 -3.00
C LEU A 33 1.43 -12.49 -4.49
N THR A 34 0.46 -12.77 -5.35
CA THR A 34 0.59 -12.58 -6.80
C THR A 34 0.78 -11.10 -7.13
N ALA A 35 -0.01 -10.19 -6.54
CA ALA A 35 0.14 -8.76 -6.71
C ALA A 35 1.53 -8.27 -6.25
N LEU A 36 2.02 -8.76 -5.11
CA LEU A 36 3.36 -8.42 -4.60
C LEU A 36 4.46 -8.84 -5.59
N LEU A 37 4.39 -10.05 -6.15
CA LEU A 37 5.36 -10.55 -7.14
C LEU A 37 5.27 -9.81 -8.47
N ALA A 38 4.07 -9.42 -8.87
CA ALA A 38 3.82 -8.61 -10.07
C ALA A 38 4.16 -7.13 -9.87
N GLN A 39 4.63 -6.73 -8.67
CA GLN A 39 4.84 -5.34 -8.29
C GLN A 39 3.59 -4.44 -8.45
N GLY A 40 2.42 -5.05 -8.34
CA GLY A 40 1.13 -4.38 -8.41
C GLY A 40 0.61 -4.01 -7.01
N HIS A 41 -0.61 -3.48 -6.98
CA HIS A 41 -1.31 -3.06 -5.77
C HIS A 41 -2.64 -3.77 -5.65
N VAL A 42 -3.27 -3.73 -4.47
CA VAL A 42 -4.51 -4.47 -4.19
C VAL A 42 -5.55 -3.51 -3.62
N LEU A 43 -6.74 -3.52 -4.21
CA LEU A 43 -7.92 -2.89 -3.62
C LEU A 43 -8.84 -3.98 -3.06
N ILE A 44 -9.20 -3.87 -1.79
CA ILE A 44 -10.13 -4.77 -1.11
C ILE A 44 -11.45 -4.04 -0.88
N GLU A 45 -12.46 -4.42 -1.64
CA GLU A 45 -13.84 -3.99 -1.41
C GLU A 45 -14.54 -5.03 -0.55
N ASP A 46 -14.90 -4.68 0.68
CA ASP A 46 -15.54 -5.63 1.56
C ASP A 46 -16.14 -4.96 2.81
N VAL A 47 -16.95 -5.74 3.52
CA VAL A 47 -17.60 -5.36 4.77
C VAL A 47 -16.56 -5.18 5.91
N PRO A 48 -16.76 -4.26 6.87
CA PRO A 48 -15.92 -4.11 8.05
C PRO A 48 -15.78 -5.42 8.84
N GLY A 49 -14.59 -5.69 9.39
CA GLY A 49 -14.37 -6.81 10.31
C GLY A 49 -13.79 -8.09 9.71
N VAL A 50 -13.53 -8.17 8.42
CA VAL A 50 -13.04 -9.39 7.75
C VAL A 50 -11.54 -9.70 7.89
N GLY A 51 -10.84 -9.01 8.79
CA GLY A 51 -9.42 -9.33 9.08
C GLY A 51 -8.40 -8.77 8.08
N LYS A 52 -8.74 -7.70 7.35
CA LYS A 52 -7.85 -7.03 6.37
C LYS A 52 -6.51 -6.61 7.00
N THR A 53 -6.57 -5.98 8.18
CA THR A 53 -5.37 -5.57 8.93
C THR A 53 -4.51 -6.78 9.31
N THR A 54 -5.13 -7.85 9.80
CA THR A 54 -4.42 -9.07 10.18
C THR A 54 -3.72 -9.70 8.98
N LEU A 55 -4.36 -9.66 7.81
CA LEU A 55 -3.80 -10.18 6.55
C LEU A 55 -2.57 -9.39 6.11
N ALA A 56 -2.65 -8.05 6.09
CA ALA A 56 -1.52 -7.20 5.72
C ALA A 56 -0.36 -7.30 6.73
N MET A 57 -0.66 -7.40 8.03
CA MET A 57 0.35 -7.64 9.07
C MET A 57 1.01 -9.02 8.94
N ALA A 58 0.23 -10.06 8.62
CA ALA A 58 0.76 -11.40 8.41
C ALA A 58 1.69 -11.45 7.20
N LEU A 59 1.34 -10.73 6.12
CA LEU A 59 2.20 -10.57 4.95
C LEU A 59 3.54 -9.92 5.33
N GLY A 60 3.52 -8.79 6.03
CA GLY A 60 4.74 -8.11 6.49
C GLY A 60 5.63 -9.01 7.35
N LYS A 61 5.03 -9.74 8.29
CA LYS A 61 5.77 -10.69 9.14
C LYS A 61 6.36 -11.86 8.36
N ALA A 62 5.60 -12.44 7.43
CA ALA A 62 6.04 -13.59 6.65
C ALA A 62 7.15 -13.25 5.66
N THR A 63 7.15 -12.03 5.13
CA THR A 63 8.14 -11.54 4.16
C THR A 63 9.33 -10.84 4.79
N GLY A 64 9.24 -10.41 6.05
CA GLY A 64 10.24 -9.56 6.71
C GLY A 64 10.25 -8.12 6.19
N LEU A 65 9.28 -7.72 5.39
CA LEU A 65 9.17 -6.40 4.81
C LEU A 65 8.61 -5.39 5.82
N SER A 66 8.99 -4.12 5.67
CA SER A 66 8.47 -3.04 6.50
C SER A 66 6.99 -2.83 6.22
N PHE A 67 6.21 -2.61 7.28
CA PHE A 67 4.75 -2.46 7.21
C PHE A 67 4.30 -1.19 7.92
N ARG A 68 3.43 -0.44 7.27
CA ARG A 68 2.69 0.69 7.87
C ARG A 68 1.20 0.54 7.62
N ARG A 69 0.41 1.00 8.57
CA ARG A 69 -1.04 1.12 8.45
C ARG A 69 -1.44 2.57 8.64
N ALA A 70 -2.32 3.06 7.78
CA ALA A 70 -2.93 4.37 7.91
C ALA A 70 -4.44 4.26 7.68
N GLN A 71 -5.20 4.93 8.54
CA GLN A 71 -6.63 5.16 8.35
C GLN A 71 -6.78 6.44 7.55
N PHE A 72 -7.38 6.35 6.37
CA PHE A 72 -7.63 7.50 5.52
C PHE A 72 -8.92 8.19 5.97
N THR A 73 -8.76 9.41 6.48
CA THR A 73 -9.83 10.29 6.96
C THR A 73 -9.81 11.58 6.15
N PRO A 74 -10.86 12.42 6.17
CA PRO A 74 -10.88 13.67 5.40
C PRO A 74 -9.75 14.66 5.73
N ASP A 75 -9.15 14.56 6.90
CA ASP A 75 -8.05 15.39 7.39
C ASP A 75 -6.66 14.91 6.94
N VAL A 76 -6.53 13.69 6.40
CA VAL A 76 -5.26 13.20 5.85
C VAL A 76 -4.87 14.02 4.61
N MET A 77 -3.68 14.60 4.65
CA MET A 77 -3.15 15.47 3.59
C MET A 77 -2.20 14.71 2.66
N ALA A 78 -1.97 15.26 1.47
CA ALA A 78 -0.99 14.73 0.52
C ALA A 78 0.44 14.68 1.12
N SER A 79 0.80 15.66 1.95
CA SER A 79 2.08 15.68 2.67
C SER A 79 2.24 14.56 3.70
N ASP A 80 1.14 14.02 4.23
CA ASP A 80 1.21 12.84 5.11
C ASP A 80 1.58 11.60 4.29
N ILE A 81 1.17 11.56 3.01
CA ILE A 81 1.50 10.47 2.10
C ILE A 81 2.96 10.56 1.65
N THR A 82 3.36 11.71 1.07
CA THR A 82 4.67 11.88 0.44
C THR A 82 5.78 12.23 1.42
N GLY A 83 5.44 12.78 2.57
CA GLY A 83 6.37 13.45 3.46
C GLY A 83 6.47 14.95 3.19
N PHE A 84 7.27 15.61 3.99
CA PHE A 84 7.50 17.06 3.91
C PHE A 84 8.87 17.41 4.44
N THR A 85 9.38 18.58 4.08
CA THR A 85 10.62 19.12 4.61
C THR A 85 10.34 20.04 5.79
N MET A 86 11.10 19.88 6.87
CA MET A 86 11.05 20.76 8.02
C MET A 86 12.43 21.28 8.41
N PHE A 87 12.48 22.48 8.95
CA PHE A 87 13.74 23.04 9.44
C PHE A 87 14.10 22.48 10.82
N ASN A 88 15.22 21.78 10.89
CA ASN A 88 15.81 21.32 12.15
C ASN A 88 16.67 22.43 12.74
N ARG A 89 16.25 22.99 13.87
CA ARG A 89 16.94 24.11 14.54
C ARG A 89 18.25 23.69 15.19
N GLU A 90 18.35 22.46 15.65
CA GLU A 90 19.56 21.95 16.33
C GLU A 90 20.68 21.75 15.32
N GLU A 91 20.36 21.23 14.13
CA GLU A 91 21.33 20.98 13.08
C GLU A 91 21.42 22.11 12.05
N ASN A 92 20.59 23.15 12.22
CA ASN A 92 20.52 24.33 11.35
C ASN A 92 20.39 23.97 9.86
N ARG A 93 19.57 22.96 9.55
CA ARG A 93 19.32 22.46 8.18
C ARG A 93 17.89 22.04 7.97
N PHE A 94 17.49 21.99 6.71
CA PHE A 94 16.23 21.36 6.33
C PHE A 94 16.37 19.84 6.28
N GLU A 95 15.39 19.13 6.84
CA GLU A 95 15.34 17.67 6.86
C GLU A 95 14.04 17.17 6.29
N TYR A 96 14.13 16.14 5.45
CA TYR A 96 12.96 15.44 4.97
C TYR A 96 12.39 14.53 6.08
N ARG A 97 11.10 14.69 6.32
CA ARG A 97 10.31 13.80 7.17
C ARG A 97 9.49 12.88 6.29
N SER A 98 9.81 11.59 6.37
CA SER A 98 9.22 10.57 5.50
C SER A 98 7.71 10.42 5.71
N GLY A 99 6.96 10.40 4.62
CA GLY A 99 5.53 10.14 4.62
C GLY A 99 5.18 8.66 4.76
N LEU A 100 3.88 8.37 4.66
CA LEU A 100 3.32 7.02 4.83
C LEU A 100 3.82 6.03 3.80
N VAL A 101 4.10 6.48 2.56
CA VAL A 101 4.56 5.61 1.47
C VAL A 101 5.99 5.11 1.62
N MET A 102 6.78 5.68 2.53
CA MET A 102 8.16 5.23 2.78
C MET A 102 8.17 3.92 3.61
N THR A 103 7.62 2.87 3.01
CA THR A 103 7.51 1.51 3.56
C THR A 103 7.35 0.52 2.40
N ASN A 104 7.60 -0.77 2.64
CA ASN A 104 7.36 -1.79 1.61
C ASN A 104 5.88 -2.14 1.45
N ILE A 105 5.15 -2.23 2.57
CA ILE A 105 3.74 -2.59 2.60
C ILE A 105 2.97 -1.47 3.30
N LEU A 106 2.09 -0.79 2.56
CA LEU A 106 1.17 0.19 3.11
C LEU A 106 -0.26 -0.37 3.09
N LEU A 107 -0.86 -0.53 4.27
CA LEU A 107 -2.30 -0.75 4.39
C LEU A 107 -3.00 0.61 4.50
N ALA A 108 -3.70 0.99 3.44
CA ALA A 108 -4.47 2.23 3.34
C ALA A 108 -5.95 1.94 3.60
N ASP A 109 -6.38 2.09 4.85
CA ASP A 109 -7.77 1.81 5.23
C ASP A 109 -8.71 2.95 4.84
N GLU A 110 -9.84 2.60 4.21
CA GLU A 110 -10.95 3.51 3.82
C GLU A 110 -10.48 4.67 2.93
N ILE A 111 -9.72 4.35 1.87
CA ILE A 111 -9.10 5.35 0.98
C ILE A 111 -10.11 6.30 0.34
N ASN A 112 -11.35 5.86 0.13
CA ASN A 112 -12.43 6.67 -0.45
C ASN A 112 -12.94 7.79 0.48
N ARG A 113 -12.48 7.85 1.74
CA ARG A 113 -12.87 8.91 2.70
C ARG A 113 -11.97 10.13 2.64
N THR A 114 -10.79 10.03 2.05
CA THR A 114 -9.85 11.16 1.96
C THR A 114 -10.10 12.02 0.71
N SER A 115 -9.45 13.18 0.66
CA SER A 115 -9.59 14.11 -0.46
C SER A 115 -9.05 13.54 -1.77
N PRO A 116 -9.59 13.94 -2.95
CA PRO A 116 -9.03 13.54 -4.24
C PRO A 116 -7.55 13.90 -4.41
N LYS A 117 -7.10 15.01 -3.82
CA LYS A 117 -5.70 15.43 -3.85
C LYS A 117 -4.80 14.43 -3.12
N THR A 118 -5.24 13.93 -1.97
CA THR A 118 -4.52 12.92 -1.20
C THR A 118 -4.50 11.57 -1.92
N GLN A 119 -5.62 11.18 -2.53
CA GLN A 119 -5.69 9.98 -3.37
C GLN A 119 -4.73 10.07 -4.56
N SER A 120 -4.69 11.21 -5.27
CA SER A 120 -3.76 11.44 -6.39
C SER A 120 -2.29 11.34 -5.96
N ALA A 121 -1.93 11.87 -4.79
CA ALA A 121 -0.57 11.75 -4.27
C ALA A 121 -0.17 10.28 -3.98
N LEU A 122 -1.11 9.48 -3.50
CA LEU A 122 -0.87 8.05 -3.31
C LEU A 122 -0.74 7.32 -4.66
N LEU A 123 -1.62 7.60 -5.62
CA LEU A 123 -1.57 7.00 -6.96
C LEU A 123 -0.25 7.31 -7.68
N GLU A 124 0.19 8.58 -7.63
CA GLU A 124 1.49 8.98 -8.18
C GLU A 124 2.64 8.18 -7.56
N ALA A 125 2.65 8.05 -6.22
CA ALA A 125 3.66 7.25 -5.52
C ALA A 125 3.61 5.76 -5.91
N MET A 126 2.41 5.20 -6.15
CA MET A 126 2.24 3.81 -6.61
C MET A 126 2.78 3.60 -8.03
N GLU A 127 2.53 4.54 -8.92
CA GLU A 127 2.94 4.48 -10.33
C GLU A 127 4.44 4.74 -10.49
N GLU A 128 4.91 5.85 -9.93
CA GLU A 128 6.28 6.33 -10.10
C GLU A 128 7.30 5.64 -9.19
N LYS A 129 6.86 4.94 -8.13
CA LYS A 129 7.69 4.31 -7.08
C LYS A 129 8.69 5.27 -6.42
N ARG A 130 8.34 6.55 -6.42
CA ARG A 130 9.11 7.65 -5.84
C ARG A 130 8.17 8.79 -5.46
N VAL A 131 8.64 9.68 -4.62
CA VAL A 131 7.97 10.94 -4.31
C VAL A 131 8.94 12.11 -4.51
N THR A 132 8.44 13.26 -4.91
CA THR A 132 9.23 14.49 -5.04
C THR A 132 8.75 15.51 -4.01
N VAL A 133 9.64 15.90 -3.11
CA VAL A 133 9.36 16.90 -2.07
C VAL A 133 10.39 18.01 -2.18
N ASP A 134 9.91 19.25 -2.34
CA ASP A 134 10.76 20.46 -2.50
C ASP A 134 11.85 20.29 -3.59
N GLY A 135 11.51 19.62 -4.69
CA GLY A 135 12.40 19.37 -5.81
C GLY A 135 13.41 18.21 -5.60
N VAL A 136 13.37 17.55 -4.44
CA VAL A 136 14.20 16.39 -4.15
C VAL A 136 13.41 15.11 -4.35
N VAL A 137 13.97 14.18 -5.12
CA VAL A 137 13.38 12.87 -5.39
C VAL A 137 13.76 11.88 -4.29
N HIS A 138 12.76 11.23 -3.70
CA HIS A 138 12.93 10.17 -2.71
C HIS A 138 12.37 8.86 -3.27
N GLN A 139 13.22 7.87 -3.48
CA GLN A 139 12.81 6.54 -3.96
C GLN A 139 12.08 5.79 -2.86
N LEU A 140 11.02 5.07 -3.22
CA LEU A 140 10.31 4.20 -2.29
C LEU A 140 11.09 2.91 -2.06
N PRO A 141 10.95 2.27 -0.88
CA PRO A 141 11.51 0.95 -0.63
C PRO A 141 10.93 -0.09 -1.59
N GLU A 142 11.77 -0.93 -2.19
CA GLU A 142 11.33 -2.03 -3.06
C GLU A 142 11.38 -3.38 -2.33
N PRO A 143 10.40 -4.27 -2.58
CA PRO A 143 9.16 -4.04 -3.31
C PRO A 143 8.23 -3.10 -2.56
N PHE A 144 7.40 -2.30 -3.29
CA PHE A 144 6.38 -1.45 -2.72
C PHE A 144 4.99 -1.93 -3.12
N ILE A 145 4.14 -2.23 -2.14
CA ILE A 145 2.76 -2.62 -2.36
C ILE A 145 1.81 -1.82 -1.46
N VAL A 146 0.75 -1.31 -2.06
CA VAL A 146 -0.39 -0.73 -1.34
C VAL A 146 -1.51 -1.76 -1.31
N ILE A 147 -2.03 -2.02 -0.11
CA ILE A 147 -3.26 -2.76 0.12
C ILE A 147 -4.28 -1.73 0.57
N ALA A 148 -5.09 -1.24 -0.36
CA ALA A 148 -6.13 -0.28 -0.08
C ALA A 148 -7.42 -0.98 0.31
N THR A 149 -8.19 -0.39 1.22
CA THR A 149 -9.55 -0.84 1.53
C THR A 149 -10.56 0.26 1.20
N GLN A 150 -11.72 -0.16 0.75
CA GLN A 150 -12.84 0.71 0.47
C GLN A 150 -14.08 0.14 1.13
N ASN A 151 -14.90 1.00 1.74
CA ASN A 151 -16.19 0.62 2.29
C ASN A 151 -17.26 1.03 1.26
N SER A 152 -18.00 0.05 0.73
CA SER A 152 -19.08 0.28 -0.24
C SER A 152 -20.33 0.93 0.38
N GLN A 153 -20.45 0.96 1.70
CA GLN A 153 -21.57 1.57 2.40
C GLN A 153 -21.22 2.96 2.90
N GLY A 154 -21.65 4.01 2.20
CA GLY A 154 -21.87 5.30 2.82
C GLY A 154 -21.05 6.50 2.41
N TYR A 155 -20.28 6.49 1.32
CA TYR A 155 -19.70 7.74 0.82
C TYR A 155 -19.71 7.79 -0.71
N VAL A 156 -20.40 8.82 -1.23
CA VAL A 156 -20.35 9.19 -2.65
C VAL A 156 -19.12 10.08 -2.85
N GLY A 157 -17.94 9.48 -2.73
CA GLY A 157 -16.68 10.10 -3.10
C GLY A 157 -16.13 9.38 -4.32
N THR A 158 -15.68 10.13 -5.31
CA THR A 158 -15.03 9.58 -6.51
C THR A 158 -13.76 8.86 -6.09
N CYS A 159 -13.76 7.51 -6.14
CA CYS A 159 -12.54 6.75 -5.94
C CYS A 159 -11.77 6.75 -7.27
N LEU A 160 -10.64 7.47 -7.31
CA LEU A 160 -9.80 7.60 -8.50
C LEU A 160 -9.07 6.28 -8.87
N LEU A 161 -9.10 5.26 -8.02
CA LEU A 161 -8.45 3.97 -8.28
C LEU A 161 -9.08 3.17 -9.44
N TYR A 162 -10.24 3.59 -9.93
CA TYR A 162 -10.99 2.90 -11.00
C TYR A 162 -10.83 3.53 -12.40
N THR A 163 -10.01 4.55 -12.59
CA THR A 163 -10.07 5.35 -13.82
C THR A 163 -9.00 5.07 -14.86
N SER A 164 -8.11 4.11 -14.69
CA SER A 164 -7.00 4.01 -15.65
C SER A 164 -7.19 3.05 -16.82
N ASP A 165 -8.04 2.01 -16.75
CA ASP A 165 -8.01 0.99 -17.81
C ASP A 165 -9.36 0.56 -18.41
N ALA A 166 -10.43 1.30 -18.17
CA ALA A 166 -11.76 0.95 -18.74
C ALA A 166 -12.13 1.71 -20.02
N ALA A 167 -11.22 2.47 -20.61
CA ALA A 167 -11.52 3.34 -21.76
C ALA A 167 -10.89 2.89 -23.09
N ASP A 168 -10.17 1.76 -23.14
CA ASP A 168 -9.51 1.27 -24.37
C ASP A 168 -9.93 -0.19 -24.73
N GLU A 169 -11.24 -0.47 -24.74
CA GLU A 169 -11.81 -1.60 -25.52
C GLU A 169 -13.08 -1.17 -26.25
#